data_d917e9d3b425a1c59f740e0b1aeac23c
#
_entry.id   d917e9d3b425a1c59f740e0b1aeac23c
#
_cell.length_a   1.000
_cell.length_b   1.000
_cell.length_c   1.000
_cell.angle_alpha   90.00
_cell.angle_beta   90.00
_cell.angle_gamma   90.00
#
_symmetry.space_group_name_H-M   'P 1'
#
loop_
_entity.id
_entity.type
_entity.pdbx_description
1 polymer ?
#
loop_
_entity_poly.entity_id
_entity_poly.type
_entity_poly.pdbx_seq_one_letter_code
_entity_poly.pdbx_strand_id
1 'polypeptide(L)'
;MKKFLSLLLALTMLLTLCGVASADAGVFTGAGDSEIGGKGAIEVAVTVDENGAVTAIEVTKNGDTAGISDPAVAQIPGLIVEQQTANVDAVAGATKTSDAIMAAVLDAVTKAGLDTVKWSTKVETVVEKAEDVTIETEIVVIGGGGAGLAAAVQANQLGSKVLVLEKMGKVGGNTILAGGALNAVNDRSEQAIAYNDSVEWHYTQTLSGGDYQGDPLLVHTLVGNAWDGVQWLMDLGMEFQDETAG
;
A
#
# COMPACT_ATOMS: atom_id res chain seq x y z
N MET A 1 -45.39 55.26 2.78
CA MET A 1 -45.33 54.29 1.66
C MET A 1 -44.04 54.31 0.88
N LYS A 2 -43.46 55.47 0.50
CA LYS A 2 -42.20 55.54 -0.29
C LYS A 2 -40.95 55.01 0.43
N LYS A 3 -40.86 55.11 1.76
CA LYS A 3 -39.72 54.61 2.54
C LYS A 3 -39.76 53.10 2.75
N PHE A 4 -40.95 52.48 2.74
CA PHE A 4 -41.08 51.02 2.83
C PHE A 4 -40.74 50.34 1.50
N LEU A 5 -40.99 50.97 0.39
CA LEU A 5 -40.71 50.41 -0.93
C LEU A 5 -39.18 50.41 -1.22
N SER A 6 -38.43 51.43 -0.73
CA SER A 6 -36.97 51.47 -0.89
C SER A 6 -36.24 50.43 -0.02
N LEU A 7 -36.81 50.08 1.14
CA LEU A 7 -36.22 49.07 2.02
C LEU A 7 -36.45 47.64 1.45
N LEU A 8 -37.61 47.42 0.82
CA LEU A 8 -37.94 46.14 0.16
C LEU A 8 -37.07 45.93 -1.09
N LEU A 9 -36.78 46.99 -1.86
CA LEU A 9 -35.90 46.90 -3.03
C LEU A 9 -34.43 46.71 -2.65
N ALA A 10 -33.95 47.28 -1.54
CA ALA A 10 -32.62 47.04 -1.03
C ALA A 10 -32.44 45.60 -0.44
N LEU A 11 -33.47 45.06 0.16
CA LEU A 11 -33.49 43.68 0.69
C LEU A 11 -33.52 42.65 -0.44
N THR A 12 -34.22 42.90 -1.53
CA THR A 12 -34.23 42.02 -2.69
C THR A 12 -32.93 42.10 -3.51
N MET A 13 -32.25 43.25 -3.53
CA MET A 13 -30.90 43.35 -4.15
C MET A 13 -29.79 42.71 -3.32
N LEU A 14 -29.95 42.57 -2.01
CA LEU A 14 -28.96 41.89 -1.13
C LEU A 14 -29.06 40.35 -1.18
N LEU A 15 -30.20 39.82 -1.67
CA LEU A 15 -30.39 38.36 -1.80
C LEU A 15 -29.87 37.80 -3.14
N THR A 16 -29.45 38.62 -4.07
CA THR A 16 -28.98 38.18 -5.40
C THR A 16 -27.45 38.19 -5.57
N LEU A 17 -26.68 38.38 -4.49
CA LEU A 17 -25.21 38.36 -4.55
C LEU A 17 -24.56 37.21 -3.77
N CYS A 18 -25.31 36.17 -3.40
CA CYS A 18 -24.72 34.89 -3.09
C CYS A 18 -24.65 34.09 -4.40
N GLY A 19 -23.75 34.49 -5.27
CA GLY A 19 -23.33 33.66 -6.40
C GLY A 19 -22.74 32.38 -5.81
N VAL A 20 -23.53 31.34 -5.74
CA VAL A 20 -23.00 29.99 -5.63
C VAL A 20 -22.14 29.85 -6.87
N ALA A 21 -20.82 29.79 -6.70
CA ALA A 21 -19.93 29.43 -7.81
C ALA A 21 -20.45 28.08 -8.33
N SER A 22 -21.04 28.11 -9.53
CA SER A 22 -21.48 26.87 -10.17
C SER A 22 -20.21 26.10 -10.49
N ALA A 23 -20.05 24.95 -9.91
CA ALA A 23 -19.00 24.05 -10.32
C ALA A 23 -19.20 23.67 -11.80
N ASP A 24 -18.14 23.64 -12.56
CA ASP A 24 -18.21 23.20 -13.95
C ASP A 24 -18.36 21.67 -13.99
N ALA A 25 -19.39 21.18 -14.69
CA ALA A 25 -19.52 19.76 -14.95
C ALA A 25 -18.49 19.30 -15.99
N GLY A 26 -17.87 18.16 -15.79
CA GLY A 26 -16.87 17.64 -16.71
C GLY A 26 -15.87 16.67 -16.07
N VAL A 27 -14.81 16.39 -16.82
CA VAL A 27 -13.69 15.57 -16.34
C VAL A 27 -12.49 16.46 -16.11
N PHE A 28 -11.98 16.46 -14.89
CA PHE A 28 -10.84 17.27 -14.45
C PHE A 28 -9.66 16.38 -14.07
N THR A 29 -8.48 16.73 -14.52
CA THR A 29 -7.27 15.98 -14.18
C THR A 29 -6.50 16.63 -13.06
N GLY A 30 -6.02 15.86 -12.12
CA GLY A 30 -5.18 16.31 -11.03
C GLY A 30 -3.93 15.45 -10.88
N ALA A 31 -2.91 16.02 -10.25
CA ALA A 31 -1.65 15.36 -10.00
C ALA A 31 -1.25 15.48 -8.53
N GLY A 32 -0.73 14.37 -7.98
CA GLY A 32 -0.20 14.27 -6.62
C GLY A 32 1.24 13.80 -6.61
N ASP A 33 2.03 14.39 -5.73
CA ASP A 33 3.41 14.00 -5.52
C ASP A 33 3.45 12.81 -4.54
N SER A 34 4.28 11.83 -4.81
CA SER A 34 4.54 10.71 -3.89
C SER A 34 6.00 10.73 -3.45
N GLU A 35 6.26 10.42 -2.19
CA GLU A 35 7.62 10.24 -1.69
C GLU A 35 8.35 9.07 -2.37
N ILE A 36 7.62 8.12 -2.93
CA ILE A 36 8.15 6.91 -3.58
C ILE A 36 8.34 7.17 -5.08
N GLY A 37 7.28 7.55 -5.78
CA GLY A 37 7.28 7.75 -7.23
C GLY A 37 7.75 9.14 -7.65
N GLY A 38 7.92 10.08 -6.72
CA GLY A 38 8.38 11.43 -6.98
C GLY A 38 7.27 12.41 -7.36
N LYS A 39 7.68 13.50 -8.00
CA LYS A 39 6.79 14.61 -8.38
C LYS A 39 5.83 14.18 -9.50
N GLY A 40 4.53 14.41 -9.30
CA GLY A 40 3.49 14.02 -10.25
C GLY A 40 3.42 12.50 -10.49
N ALA A 41 3.78 11.71 -9.48
CA ALA A 41 3.76 10.26 -9.58
C ALA A 41 2.36 9.69 -9.74
N ILE A 42 1.37 10.34 -9.12
CA ILE A 42 -0.04 9.95 -9.22
C ILE A 42 -0.78 10.99 -10.06
N GLU A 43 -1.52 10.52 -11.07
CA GLU A 43 -2.45 11.35 -11.83
C GLU A 43 -3.85 10.73 -11.76
N VAL A 44 -4.86 11.60 -11.66
CA VAL A 44 -6.26 11.18 -11.59
C VAL A 44 -7.12 11.92 -12.61
N ALA A 45 -8.17 11.27 -13.07
CA ALA A 45 -9.28 11.88 -13.79
C ALA A 45 -10.52 11.85 -12.88
N VAL A 46 -11.06 13.01 -12.56
CA VAL A 46 -12.22 13.19 -11.67
C VAL A 46 -13.40 13.67 -12.48
N THR A 47 -14.51 12.93 -12.46
CA THR A 47 -15.75 13.32 -13.12
C THR A 47 -16.65 14.04 -12.14
N VAL A 48 -17.04 15.26 -12.48
CA VAL A 48 -17.95 16.14 -11.72
C VAL A 48 -19.27 16.28 -12.49
N ASP A 49 -20.39 16.13 -11.82
CA ASP A 49 -21.72 16.33 -12.41
C ASP A 49 -22.18 17.80 -12.36
N GLU A 50 -23.35 18.08 -12.94
CA GLU A 50 -23.96 19.41 -12.99
C GLU A 50 -24.35 19.98 -11.61
N ASN A 51 -24.39 19.12 -10.58
CA ASN A 51 -24.65 19.52 -9.19
C ASN A 51 -23.38 19.76 -8.38
N GLY A 52 -22.20 19.59 -9.00
CA GLY A 52 -20.91 19.67 -8.35
C GLY A 52 -20.54 18.46 -7.50
N ALA A 53 -21.19 17.30 -7.72
CA ALA A 53 -20.83 16.05 -7.08
C ALA A 53 -19.79 15.30 -7.91
N VAL A 54 -18.79 14.70 -7.24
CA VAL A 54 -17.85 13.79 -7.88
C VAL A 54 -18.51 12.43 -8.03
N THR A 55 -18.63 11.97 -9.27
CA THR A 55 -19.32 10.71 -9.60
C THR A 55 -18.39 9.57 -9.95
N ALA A 56 -17.15 9.88 -10.37
CA ALA A 56 -16.14 8.88 -10.66
C ALA A 56 -14.74 9.47 -10.49
N ILE A 57 -13.79 8.63 -10.08
CA ILE A 57 -12.37 8.92 -10.02
C ILE A 57 -11.62 7.74 -10.62
N GLU A 58 -10.75 8.01 -11.58
CA GLU A 58 -9.84 7.05 -12.18
C GLU A 58 -8.40 7.47 -11.90
N VAL A 59 -7.57 6.55 -11.39
CA VAL A 59 -6.12 6.76 -11.30
C VAL A 59 -5.53 6.43 -12.66
N THR A 60 -5.18 7.47 -13.42
CA THR A 60 -4.69 7.35 -14.81
C THR A 60 -3.19 7.09 -14.88
N LYS A 61 -2.46 7.41 -13.80
CA LYS A 61 -1.03 7.11 -13.66
C LYS A 61 -0.70 6.76 -12.21
N ASN A 62 0.09 5.71 -12.05
CA ASN A 62 0.65 5.31 -10.77
C ASN A 62 2.15 5.05 -10.93
N GLY A 63 2.98 5.94 -10.38
CA GLY A 63 4.44 5.85 -10.37
C GLY A 63 5.01 5.18 -9.13
N ASP A 64 4.17 4.78 -8.17
CA ASP A 64 4.60 4.08 -6.97
C ASP A 64 4.81 2.58 -7.21
N THR A 65 5.42 1.91 -6.24
CA THR A 65 5.78 0.50 -6.34
C THR A 65 4.54 -0.39 -6.49
N ALA A 66 4.44 -1.07 -7.61
CA ALA A 66 3.39 -2.06 -7.86
C ALA A 66 3.35 -3.12 -6.75
N GLY A 67 2.16 -3.57 -6.40
CA GLY A 67 1.95 -4.52 -5.30
C GLY A 67 1.91 -3.87 -3.92
N ILE A 68 2.51 -2.71 -3.71
CA ILE A 68 2.39 -1.90 -2.48
C ILE A 68 1.29 -0.83 -2.66
N SER A 69 1.30 -0.14 -3.78
CA SER A 69 0.35 0.92 -4.12
C SER A 69 -1.05 0.41 -4.49
N ASP A 70 -1.15 -0.82 -5.00
CA ASP A 70 -2.39 -1.39 -5.57
C ASP A 70 -3.60 -1.29 -4.63
N PRO A 71 -3.50 -1.58 -3.31
CA PRO A 71 -4.63 -1.44 -2.40
C PRO A 71 -5.16 0.00 -2.29
N ALA A 72 -4.28 1.01 -2.33
CA ALA A 72 -4.69 2.41 -2.32
C ALA A 72 -5.38 2.81 -3.62
N VAL A 73 -4.83 2.41 -4.76
CA VAL A 73 -5.43 2.65 -6.09
C VAL A 73 -6.82 2.04 -6.20
N ALA A 74 -7.02 0.86 -5.61
CA ALA A 74 -8.31 0.17 -5.64
C ALA A 74 -9.37 0.77 -4.70
N GLN A 75 -8.97 1.32 -3.54
CA GLN A 75 -9.91 1.67 -2.48
C GLN A 75 -10.15 3.19 -2.35
N ILE A 76 -9.09 4.02 -2.42
CA ILE A 76 -9.19 5.46 -2.16
C ILE A 76 -10.16 6.17 -3.10
N PRO A 77 -10.19 5.91 -4.43
CA PRO A 77 -11.16 6.54 -5.31
C PRO A 77 -12.61 6.33 -4.90
N GLY A 78 -12.96 5.09 -4.54
CA GLY A 78 -14.32 4.74 -4.10
C GLY A 78 -14.73 5.45 -2.81
N LEU A 79 -13.83 5.50 -1.81
CA LEU A 79 -14.07 6.20 -0.55
C LEU A 79 -14.29 7.70 -0.75
N ILE A 80 -13.51 8.34 -1.62
CA ILE A 80 -13.65 9.77 -1.94
C ILE A 80 -15.00 10.05 -2.62
N VAL A 81 -15.41 9.21 -3.58
CA VAL A 81 -16.72 9.34 -4.25
C VAL A 81 -17.85 9.18 -3.25
N GLU A 82 -17.78 8.20 -2.37
CA GLU A 82 -18.79 7.94 -1.35
C GLU A 82 -18.91 9.09 -0.34
N GLN A 83 -17.77 9.58 0.17
CA GLN A 83 -17.75 10.59 1.22
C GLN A 83 -17.78 12.03 0.70
N GLN A 84 -17.62 12.25 -0.61
CA GLN A 84 -17.54 13.58 -1.23
C GLN A 84 -16.51 14.51 -0.55
N THR A 85 -15.36 13.95 -0.22
CA THR A 85 -14.18 14.64 0.32
C THR A 85 -12.91 13.95 -0.13
N ALA A 86 -11.84 14.71 -0.36
CA ALA A 86 -10.52 14.16 -0.61
C ALA A 86 -9.79 13.73 0.68
N ASN A 87 -10.31 14.09 1.87
CA ASN A 87 -9.70 13.74 3.15
C ASN A 87 -10.34 12.49 3.74
N VAL A 88 -9.97 11.33 3.20
CA VAL A 88 -10.41 10.01 3.66
C VAL A 88 -9.30 9.29 4.44
N ASP A 89 -9.62 8.17 5.06
CA ASP A 89 -8.60 7.37 5.75
C ASP A 89 -7.66 6.68 4.75
N ALA A 90 -6.37 6.77 5.02
CA ALA A 90 -5.36 6.12 4.20
C ALA A 90 -5.40 4.59 4.36
N VAL A 91 -5.13 3.89 3.28
CA VAL A 91 -5.04 2.42 3.28
C VAL A 91 -3.77 2.00 4.01
N ALA A 92 -3.91 1.11 5.01
CA ALA A 92 -2.79 0.59 5.77
C ALA A 92 -1.74 -0.05 4.85
N GLY A 93 -0.48 0.37 5.02
CA GLY A 93 0.66 -0.08 4.22
C GLY A 93 0.81 0.56 2.84
N ALA A 94 -0.17 1.37 2.40
CA ALA A 94 -0.10 2.17 1.19
C ALA A 94 -0.35 3.67 1.47
N THR A 95 0.03 4.14 2.65
CA THR A 95 -0.26 5.50 3.13
C THR A 95 0.27 6.57 2.18
N LYS A 96 1.51 6.44 1.70
CA LYS A 96 2.12 7.42 0.80
C LYS A 96 1.37 7.54 -0.53
N THR A 97 0.95 6.42 -1.09
CA THR A 97 0.12 6.39 -2.30
C THR A 97 -1.28 6.94 -2.03
N SER A 98 -1.88 6.61 -0.87
CA SER A 98 -3.18 7.16 -0.46
C SER A 98 -3.13 8.68 -0.38
N ASP A 99 -2.12 9.24 0.29
CA ASP A 99 -1.91 10.67 0.44
C ASP A 99 -1.74 11.36 -0.94
N ALA A 100 -0.98 10.73 -1.85
CA ALA A 100 -0.75 11.23 -3.19
C ALA A 100 -2.04 11.22 -4.05
N ILE A 101 -2.89 10.18 -3.93
CA ILE A 101 -4.20 10.13 -4.61
C ILE A 101 -5.12 11.23 -4.05
N MET A 102 -5.20 11.39 -2.73
CA MET A 102 -5.99 12.44 -2.09
C MET A 102 -5.56 13.83 -2.54
N ALA A 103 -4.25 14.08 -2.62
CA ALA A 103 -3.69 15.33 -3.12
C ALA A 103 -4.03 15.56 -4.60
N ALA A 104 -3.93 14.53 -5.44
CA ALA A 104 -4.28 14.61 -6.86
C ALA A 104 -5.77 14.94 -7.06
N VAL A 105 -6.66 14.31 -6.26
CA VAL A 105 -8.09 14.62 -6.31
C VAL A 105 -8.38 16.04 -5.86
N LEU A 106 -7.70 16.52 -4.79
CA LEU A 106 -7.86 17.90 -4.33
C LEU A 106 -7.42 18.92 -5.40
N ASP A 107 -6.36 18.65 -6.15
CA ASP A 107 -5.95 19.44 -7.30
C ASP A 107 -7.01 19.45 -8.41
N ALA A 108 -7.58 18.28 -8.75
CA ALA A 108 -8.63 18.16 -9.76
C ALA A 108 -9.91 18.91 -9.38
N VAL A 109 -10.41 18.74 -8.16
CA VAL A 109 -11.64 19.42 -7.69
C VAL A 109 -11.45 20.92 -7.54
N THR A 110 -10.21 21.38 -7.26
CA THR A 110 -9.85 22.80 -7.28
C THR A 110 -9.98 23.38 -8.69
N LYS A 111 -9.52 22.65 -9.71
CA LYS A 111 -9.66 23.02 -11.13
C LYS A 111 -11.12 23.02 -11.60
N ALA A 112 -11.97 22.17 -11.00
CA ALA A 112 -13.42 22.14 -11.23
C ALA A 112 -14.15 23.30 -10.54
N GLY A 113 -13.48 24.15 -9.79
CA GLY A 113 -14.09 25.25 -9.04
C GLY A 113 -14.88 24.83 -7.80
N LEU A 114 -14.67 23.60 -7.31
CA LEU A 114 -15.31 23.10 -6.09
C LEU A 114 -14.68 23.74 -4.83
N ASP A 115 -15.47 23.79 -3.75
CA ASP A 115 -15.02 24.33 -2.46
C ASP A 115 -13.90 23.47 -1.85
N THR A 116 -12.66 23.95 -1.94
CA THR A 116 -11.47 23.28 -1.46
C THR A 116 -11.47 23.07 0.06
N VAL A 117 -12.13 23.95 0.83
CA VAL A 117 -12.25 23.79 2.28
C VAL A 117 -13.12 22.57 2.60
N LYS A 118 -14.26 22.46 1.93
CA LYS A 118 -15.13 21.28 2.05
C LYS A 118 -14.36 20.01 1.66
N TRP A 119 -13.67 20.02 0.53
CA TRP A 119 -12.94 18.86 0.01
C TRP A 119 -11.70 18.48 0.80
N SER A 120 -11.16 19.39 1.62
CA SER A 120 -10.04 19.11 2.56
C SER A 120 -10.52 18.69 3.95
N THR A 121 -11.83 18.81 4.24
CA THR A 121 -12.37 18.51 5.56
C THR A 121 -12.71 17.02 5.66
N LYS A 122 -12.20 16.37 6.71
CA LYS A 122 -12.54 14.97 6.99
C LYS A 122 -14.01 14.87 7.41
N VAL A 123 -14.73 13.98 6.74
CA VAL A 123 -16.09 13.61 7.15
C VAL A 123 -15.97 12.53 8.24
N GLU A 124 -16.56 12.79 9.40
CA GLU A 124 -16.68 11.75 10.42
C GLU A 124 -17.68 10.70 9.93
N THR A 125 -17.17 9.60 9.41
CA THR A 125 -17.99 8.43 9.15
C THR A 125 -18.21 7.69 10.46
N VAL A 126 -19.46 7.50 10.85
CA VAL A 126 -19.81 6.57 11.92
C VAL A 126 -19.51 5.18 11.39
N VAL A 127 -18.28 4.71 11.62
CA VAL A 127 -17.96 3.31 11.35
C VAL A 127 -18.77 2.50 12.38
N GLU A 128 -19.80 1.81 11.93
CA GLU A 128 -20.43 0.80 12.80
C GLU A 128 -19.33 -0.15 13.25
N LYS A 129 -19.11 -0.19 14.57
CA LYS A 129 -18.13 -1.11 15.13
C LYS A 129 -18.53 -2.52 14.73
N ALA A 130 -17.68 -3.17 13.94
CA ALA A 130 -17.88 -4.59 13.62
C ALA A 130 -17.98 -5.39 14.92
N GLU A 131 -18.80 -6.43 14.91
CA GLU A 131 -18.91 -7.33 16.07
C GLU A 131 -17.54 -7.94 16.37
N ASP A 132 -17.20 -8.01 17.66
CA ASP A 132 -15.96 -8.61 18.11
C ASP A 132 -15.97 -10.12 17.78
N VAL A 133 -15.00 -10.57 17.01
CA VAL A 133 -14.82 -11.99 16.66
C VAL A 133 -13.75 -12.58 17.55
N THR A 134 -14.09 -13.64 18.29
CA THR A 134 -13.14 -14.41 19.08
C THR A 134 -12.76 -15.68 18.34
N ILE A 135 -11.47 -15.89 18.10
CA ILE A 135 -10.92 -17.08 17.46
C ILE A 135 -9.99 -17.79 18.47
N GLU A 136 -10.27 -19.05 18.75
CA GLU A 136 -9.41 -19.89 19.60
C GLU A 136 -8.41 -20.64 18.74
N THR A 137 -7.13 -20.52 19.07
CA THR A 137 -6.02 -21.19 18.38
C THR A 137 -4.91 -21.53 19.37
N GLU A 138 -4.01 -22.43 19.02
CA GLU A 138 -2.86 -22.81 19.86
C GLU A 138 -1.69 -21.87 19.67
N ILE A 139 -1.51 -21.36 18.44
CA ILE A 139 -0.41 -20.47 18.09
C ILE A 139 -0.95 -19.29 17.29
N VAL A 140 -0.56 -18.07 17.69
CA VAL A 140 -0.80 -16.85 16.93
C VAL A 140 0.53 -16.35 16.37
N VAL A 141 0.63 -16.20 15.06
CA VAL A 141 1.77 -15.61 14.36
C VAL A 141 1.40 -14.18 13.95
N ILE A 142 2.13 -13.20 14.43
CA ILE A 142 1.92 -11.79 14.10
C ILE A 142 2.88 -11.39 12.99
N GLY A 143 2.33 -11.13 11.80
CA GLY A 143 3.05 -10.79 10.57
C GLY A 143 3.14 -11.97 9.60
N GLY A 144 2.57 -11.76 8.40
CA GLY A 144 2.56 -12.74 7.29
C GLY A 144 3.71 -12.55 6.30
N GLY A 145 4.88 -12.06 6.73
CA GLY A 145 6.10 -12.04 5.93
C GLY A 145 6.75 -13.42 5.86
N GLY A 146 7.90 -13.55 5.16
CA GLY A 146 8.58 -14.84 4.96
C GLY A 146 8.84 -15.61 6.25
N ALA A 147 9.35 -14.96 7.30
CA ALA A 147 9.60 -15.60 8.58
C ALA A 147 8.32 -16.06 9.29
N GLY A 148 7.26 -15.21 9.29
CA GLY A 148 5.98 -15.56 9.91
C GLY A 148 5.29 -16.70 9.19
N LEU A 149 5.27 -16.69 7.86
CA LEU A 149 4.70 -17.79 7.07
C LEU A 149 5.48 -19.10 7.26
N ALA A 150 6.81 -19.05 7.28
CA ALA A 150 7.63 -20.23 7.55
C ALA A 150 7.33 -20.81 8.95
N ALA A 151 7.25 -19.96 9.97
CA ALA A 151 6.89 -20.38 11.32
C ALA A 151 5.50 -21.00 11.38
N ALA A 152 4.50 -20.39 10.70
CA ALA A 152 3.14 -20.88 10.66
C ALA A 152 3.03 -22.25 9.97
N VAL A 153 3.71 -22.41 8.81
CA VAL A 153 3.73 -23.69 8.07
C VAL A 153 4.39 -24.77 8.91
N GLN A 154 5.55 -24.48 9.51
CA GLN A 154 6.25 -25.44 10.35
C GLN A 154 5.41 -25.85 11.58
N ALA A 155 4.78 -24.91 12.26
CA ALA A 155 3.91 -25.21 13.38
C ALA A 155 2.70 -26.08 12.97
N ASN A 156 2.10 -25.77 11.81
CA ASN A 156 1.00 -26.57 11.28
C ASN A 156 1.44 -28.00 10.88
N GLN A 157 2.64 -28.17 10.29
CA GLN A 157 3.22 -29.48 10.00
C GLN A 157 3.45 -30.32 11.28
N LEU A 158 3.71 -29.66 12.41
CA LEU A 158 3.83 -30.29 13.72
C LEU A 158 2.47 -30.57 14.39
N GLY A 159 1.37 -30.26 13.73
CA GLY A 159 0.01 -30.59 14.17
C GLY A 159 -0.70 -29.50 14.96
N SER A 160 -0.10 -28.30 15.13
CA SER A 160 -0.73 -27.20 15.85
C SER A 160 -1.73 -26.44 14.99
N LYS A 161 -2.80 -25.93 15.63
CA LYS A 161 -3.68 -24.92 15.02
C LYS A 161 -3.00 -23.56 15.04
N VAL A 162 -2.86 -22.94 13.87
CA VAL A 162 -2.16 -21.67 13.74
C VAL A 162 -3.08 -20.61 13.14
N LEU A 163 -3.06 -19.43 13.73
CA LEU A 163 -3.66 -18.20 13.18
C LEU A 163 -2.55 -17.23 12.81
N VAL A 164 -2.55 -16.76 11.57
CA VAL A 164 -1.65 -15.68 11.12
C VAL A 164 -2.42 -14.38 11.07
N LEU A 165 -1.93 -13.35 11.74
CA LEU A 165 -2.45 -11.99 11.70
C LEU A 165 -1.54 -11.13 10.85
N GLU A 166 -2.06 -10.61 9.73
CA GLU A 166 -1.33 -9.71 8.83
C GLU A 166 -2.03 -8.35 8.78
N LYS A 167 -1.25 -7.28 8.94
CA LYS A 167 -1.74 -5.91 8.89
C LYS A 167 -2.11 -5.45 7.48
N MET A 168 -1.42 -5.98 6.49
CA MET A 168 -1.60 -5.65 5.09
C MET A 168 -2.74 -6.46 4.47
N GLY A 169 -3.30 -5.99 3.36
CA GLY A 169 -4.33 -6.69 2.61
C GLY A 169 -3.87 -8.02 1.96
N LYS A 170 -2.57 -8.32 2.03
CA LYS A 170 -1.98 -9.58 1.55
C LYS A 170 -0.76 -9.98 2.36
N VAL A 171 -0.48 -11.27 2.41
CA VAL A 171 0.74 -11.82 3.00
C VAL A 171 1.94 -11.64 2.06
N GLY A 172 3.15 -11.84 2.58
CA GLY A 172 4.41 -11.79 1.84
C GLY A 172 5.41 -10.80 2.43
N GLY A 173 4.96 -9.68 3.02
CA GLY A 173 5.82 -8.65 3.57
C GLY A 173 6.88 -8.19 2.56
N ASN A 174 8.08 -7.86 3.01
CA ASN A 174 9.19 -7.50 2.13
C ASN A 174 9.72 -8.68 1.30
N THR A 175 9.46 -9.92 1.73
CA THR A 175 9.94 -11.11 1.00
C THR A 175 9.33 -11.22 -0.39
N ILE A 176 8.07 -10.84 -0.58
CA ILE A 176 7.41 -10.87 -1.90
C ILE A 176 7.99 -9.83 -2.87
N LEU A 177 8.73 -8.82 -2.37
CA LEU A 177 9.36 -7.77 -3.16
C LEU A 177 10.80 -8.13 -3.57
N ALA A 178 11.34 -9.24 -3.04
CA ALA A 178 12.64 -9.75 -3.44
C ALA A 178 12.59 -10.30 -4.88
N GLY A 179 13.74 -10.29 -5.57
CA GLY A 179 13.85 -10.72 -6.96
C GLY A 179 13.69 -12.23 -7.20
N GLY A 180 13.44 -13.01 -6.15
CA GLY A 180 13.21 -14.45 -6.23
C GLY A 180 14.47 -15.30 -6.09
N ALA A 181 15.66 -14.70 -6.10
CA ALA A 181 16.90 -15.45 -5.87
C ALA A 181 17.05 -15.80 -4.38
N LEU A 182 17.45 -17.05 -4.12
CA LEU A 182 17.74 -17.54 -2.78
C LEU A 182 19.14 -18.16 -2.77
N ASN A 183 20.08 -17.50 -2.10
CA ASN A 183 21.46 -17.99 -1.98
C ASN A 183 21.53 -19.08 -0.91
N ALA A 184 21.98 -20.27 -1.33
CA ALA A 184 22.20 -21.40 -0.45
C ALA A 184 23.31 -22.27 -1.02
N VAL A 185 24.21 -22.72 -0.18
CA VAL A 185 25.33 -23.58 -0.57
C VAL A 185 25.08 -24.99 -0.11
N ASN A 186 25.07 -25.93 -1.07
CA ASN A 186 25.23 -27.35 -0.80
C ASN A 186 26.70 -27.71 -1.06
N ASP A 187 27.54 -27.60 -0.02
CA ASP A 187 28.98 -27.81 -0.10
C ASP A 187 29.42 -29.23 -0.53
N ARG A 188 28.46 -30.16 -0.60
CA ARG A 188 28.67 -31.54 -1.09
C ARG A 188 28.29 -31.72 -2.55
N SER A 189 27.70 -30.72 -3.20
CA SER A 189 27.34 -30.78 -4.60
C SER A 189 28.60 -30.75 -5.49
N GLU A 190 28.52 -31.41 -6.65
CA GLU A 190 29.59 -31.34 -7.67
C GLU A 190 29.90 -29.90 -8.07
N GLN A 191 28.85 -29.08 -8.12
CA GLN A 191 28.95 -27.67 -8.47
C GLN A 191 29.72 -26.86 -7.42
N ALA A 192 29.38 -26.98 -6.15
CA ALA A 192 30.08 -26.28 -5.08
C ALA A 192 31.57 -26.70 -5.04
N ILE A 193 31.86 -27.98 -5.23
CA ILE A 193 33.23 -28.50 -5.31
C ILE A 193 33.96 -27.88 -6.53
N ALA A 194 33.32 -27.83 -7.70
CA ALA A 194 33.91 -27.28 -8.92
C ALA A 194 34.26 -25.79 -8.80
N TYR A 195 33.43 -25.01 -8.10
CA TYR A 195 33.64 -23.56 -7.88
C TYR A 195 34.36 -23.25 -6.57
N ASN A 196 34.78 -24.26 -5.81
CA ASN A 196 35.39 -24.10 -4.47
C ASN A 196 34.50 -23.26 -3.53
N ASP A 197 33.20 -23.47 -3.65
CA ASP A 197 32.19 -22.80 -2.82
C ASP A 197 32.00 -23.57 -1.49
N SER A 198 31.61 -22.82 -0.45
CA SER A 198 31.39 -23.40 0.87
C SER A 198 30.50 -22.50 1.72
N VAL A 199 29.89 -23.10 2.76
CA VAL A 199 29.11 -22.34 3.76
C VAL A 199 29.98 -21.24 4.40
N GLU A 200 31.27 -21.51 4.67
CA GLU A 200 32.20 -20.53 5.23
C GLU A 200 32.48 -19.38 4.25
N TRP A 201 32.60 -19.69 2.96
CA TRP A 201 32.74 -18.66 1.94
C TRP A 201 31.50 -17.80 1.83
N HIS A 202 30.32 -18.41 1.81
CA HIS A 202 29.03 -17.71 1.83
C HIS A 202 28.90 -16.79 3.05
N TYR A 203 29.30 -17.26 4.25
CA TYR A 203 29.35 -16.45 5.46
C TYR A 203 30.25 -15.23 5.30
N THR A 204 31.45 -15.42 4.79
CA THR A 204 32.42 -14.34 4.59
C THR A 204 31.92 -13.31 3.59
N GLN A 205 31.35 -13.77 2.46
CA GLN A 205 30.76 -12.88 1.45
C GLN A 205 29.57 -12.09 1.99
N THR A 206 28.69 -12.73 2.76
CA THR A 206 27.52 -12.09 3.34
C THR A 206 27.90 -10.97 4.32
N LEU A 207 28.87 -11.24 5.21
CA LEU A 207 29.35 -10.21 6.14
C LEU A 207 30.07 -9.07 5.43
N SER A 208 30.98 -9.38 4.50
CA SER A 208 31.74 -8.36 3.78
C SER A 208 30.86 -7.53 2.84
N GLY A 209 29.91 -8.16 2.15
CA GLY A 209 28.92 -7.47 1.30
C GLY A 209 27.99 -6.54 2.06
N GLY A 210 27.78 -6.81 3.34
CA GLY A 210 27.05 -5.94 4.27
C GLY A 210 27.96 -4.97 5.06
N ASP A 211 29.18 -4.70 4.60
CA ASP A 211 30.14 -3.82 5.27
C ASP A 211 30.38 -4.19 6.76
N TYR A 212 30.25 -5.47 7.09
CA TYR A 212 30.35 -6.01 8.47
C TYR A 212 29.34 -5.38 9.45
N GLN A 213 28.23 -4.84 8.96
CA GLN A 213 27.17 -4.27 9.80
C GLN A 213 26.20 -5.34 10.33
N GLY A 214 26.16 -6.53 9.72
CA GLY A 214 25.31 -7.64 10.14
C GLY A 214 25.81 -8.27 11.46
N ASP A 215 24.86 -8.78 12.27
CA ASP A 215 25.22 -9.61 13.43
C ASP A 215 25.84 -10.92 12.95
N PRO A 216 27.13 -11.21 13.33
CA PRO A 216 27.82 -12.41 12.85
C PRO A 216 27.12 -13.72 13.21
N LEU A 217 26.45 -13.79 14.38
CA LEU A 217 25.74 -14.98 14.81
C LEU A 217 24.49 -15.23 13.97
N LEU A 218 23.75 -14.17 13.65
CA LEU A 218 22.58 -14.26 12.78
C LEU A 218 22.97 -14.63 11.35
N VAL A 219 24.06 -14.05 10.82
CA VAL A 219 24.59 -14.41 9.50
C VAL A 219 25.02 -15.87 9.47
N HIS A 220 25.76 -16.33 10.48
CA HIS A 220 26.16 -17.74 10.58
C HIS A 220 24.93 -18.69 10.62
N THR A 221 23.92 -18.31 11.39
CA THR A 221 22.66 -19.10 11.47
C THR A 221 21.95 -19.15 10.11
N LEU A 222 21.88 -18.02 9.41
CA LEU A 222 21.27 -17.93 8.07
C LEU A 222 21.98 -18.84 7.08
N VAL A 223 23.30 -18.65 6.87
CA VAL A 223 24.04 -19.36 5.82
C VAL A 223 24.21 -20.85 6.13
N GLY A 224 24.35 -21.19 7.42
CA GLY A 224 24.48 -22.60 7.85
C GLY A 224 23.22 -23.42 7.69
N ASN A 225 22.03 -22.78 7.63
CA ASN A 225 20.75 -23.47 7.46
C ASN A 225 20.08 -23.15 6.10
N ALA A 226 20.72 -22.38 5.25
CA ALA A 226 20.11 -21.93 3.99
C ALA A 226 19.74 -23.10 3.08
N TRP A 227 20.63 -24.09 2.93
CA TRP A 227 20.37 -25.27 2.10
C TRP A 227 19.22 -26.14 2.66
N ASP A 228 19.19 -26.38 3.97
CA ASP A 228 18.09 -27.09 4.61
C ASP A 228 16.75 -26.36 4.39
N GLY A 229 16.78 -25.03 4.42
CA GLY A 229 15.61 -24.19 4.09
C GLY A 229 15.14 -24.36 2.65
N VAL A 230 16.07 -24.42 1.68
CA VAL A 230 15.76 -24.70 0.27
C VAL A 230 15.12 -26.08 0.13
N GLN A 231 15.72 -27.10 0.73
CA GLN A 231 15.15 -28.45 0.68
C GLN A 231 13.75 -28.53 1.28
N TRP A 232 13.52 -27.87 2.41
CA TRP A 232 12.20 -27.80 3.04
C TRP A 232 11.17 -27.13 2.12
N LEU A 233 11.54 -26.07 1.38
CA LEU A 233 10.66 -25.44 0.39
C LEU A 233 10.39 -26.36 -0.80
N MET A 234 11.39 -27.13 -1.27
CA MET A 234 11.21 -28.14 -2.32
C MET A 234 10.26 -29.25 -1.87
N ASP A 235 10.36 -29.71 -0.64
CA ASP A 235 9.46 -30.71 -0.04
C ASP A 235 8.01 -30.19 0.05
N LEU A 236 7.82 -28.89 0.12
CA LEU A 236 6.52 -28.22 0.06
C LEU A 236 6.01 -28.01 -1.39
N GLY A 237 6.78 -28.42 -2.38
CA GLY A 237 6.41 -28.35 -3.80
C GLY A 237 6.91 -27.09 -4.52
N MET A 238 7.84 -26.34 -3.95
CA MET A 238 8.50 -25.24 -4.63
C MET A 238 9.49 -25.78 -5.67
N GLU A 239 9.42 -25.27 -6.89
CA GLU A 239 10.39 -25.55 -7.95
C GLU A 239 11.39 -24.39 -8.05
N PHE A 240 12.67 -24.70 -7.92
CA PHE A 240 13.75 -23.75 -8.15
C PHE A 240 14.31 -23.95 -9.56
N GLN A 241 14.66 -22.86 -10.23
CA GLN A 241 15.45 -22.93 -11.44
C GLN A 241 16.92 -23.03 -11.03
N ASP A 242 17.67 -23.93 -11.68
CA ASP A 242 19.13 -24.02 -11.51
C ASP A 242 19.78 -22.76 -12.17
N GLU A 243 19.87 -21.68 -11.40
CA GLU A 243 20.72 -20.56 -11.78
C GLU A 243 22.11 -20.82 -11.24
N THR A 244 23.02 -21.23 -12.12
CA THR A 244 24.43 -21.11 -11.86
C THR A 244 24.76 -19.64 -11.82
N ALA A 245 25.00 -19.08 -10.62
CA ALA A 245 25.53 -17.74 -10.48
C ALA A 245 26.82 -17.62 -11.31
N GLY A 246 26.80 -16.71 -12.27
CA GLY A 246 27.98 -16.34 -13.02
C GLY A 246 28.91 -15.44 -12.22
#